data_cc3fa18f106f12c8cdc51b82f434c03c
#
_entry.id   cc3fa18f106f12c8cdc51b82f434c03c
#
_cell.length_a   1.000
_cell.length_b   1.000
_cell.length_c   1.000
_cell.angle_alpha   90.00
_cell.angle_beta   90.00
_cell.angle_gamma   90.00
#
_symmetry.space_group_name_H-M   'P 1'
#
loop_
_entity.id
_entity.type
_entity.pdbx_description
1 polymer ?
#
loop_
_entity_poly.entity_id
_entity_poly.type
_entity_poly.pdbx_seq_one_letter_code
_entity_poly.pdbx_strand_id
1 'polypeptide(L)'
;NERFGVSKTNQKGINGSRPSLVFLDEIAKAKQYIKDVLAPIIYERRVGNYEMAEGSVVFCATNLEVEGLGDSIQAHLRNRLVFLTMRKPTQPEWREWAINVGIDPIVIACTDENPHWFDSFLDYHDGGKYAGKDQSKENDFIFNPLLSQQAYITPRSLHSASDLVSEREYLDTDTLQGLLAGTIGEAGAEVMGAFIRFGDETPAFSKIVSSPSTCPIPSNPVAQIITVLKCVTQTSSREEAEACTEYVMRNRRELQSMFANNIANSTRAATFVTVKPFQQLMNDNKIYFATK
;
A
#
# COMPACT_ATOMS: atom_id res chain seq x y z
N ASN A 1 -34.27 6.74 7.94
CA ASN A 1 -34.20 8.13 7.47
C ASN A 1 -33.08 8.92 8.14
N GLU A 2 -32.70 8.58 9.37
CA GLU A 2 -31.55 9.23 10.04
C GLU A 2 -30.20 8.92 9.37
N ARG A 3 -30.06 7.76 8.72
CA ARG A 3 -28.85 7.39 7.96
C ARG A 3 -28.53 8.32 6.79
N PHE A 4 -29.51 9.01 6.25
CA PHE A 4 -29.33 9.94 5.13
C PHE A 4 -29.51 11.42 5.54
N GLY A 5 -29.59 11.71 6.83
CA GLY A 5 -29.72 13.08 7.32
C GLY A 5 -30.98 13.80 6.87
N VAL A 6 -32.03 13.06 6.51
CA VAL A 6 -33.30 13.66 6.05
C VAL A 6 -34.03 14.29 7.23
N SER A 7 -34.11 15.60 7.23
CA SER A 7 -34.89 16.33 8.24
C SER A 7 -36.38 16.14 7.99
N LYS A 8 -37.16 15.78 9.03
CA LYS A 8 -38.60 15.68 8.96
C LYS A 8 -39.29 17.07 8.71
N THR A 9 -38.58 18.13 9.01
CA THR A 9 -39.09 19.52 8.89
C THR A 9 -38.70 20.21 7.60
N ASN A 10 -37.73 19.66 6.87
CA ASN A 10 -37.26 20.25 5.61
C ASN A 10 -37.33 19.20 4.50
N GLN A 11 -38.45 19.18 3.77
CA GLN A 11 -38.69 18.23 2.66
C GLN A 11 -37.81 18.50 1.42
N LYS A 12 -36.95 19.50 1.45
CA LYS A 12 -36.18 19.98 0.29
C LYS A 12 -34.80 19.36 0.13
N GLY A 13 -34.32 18.50 1.00
CA GLY A 13 -33.00 17.92 0.77
C GLY A 13 -32.63 16.82 1.73
N ILE A 14 -31.78 15.92 1.25
CA ILE A 14 -31.06 14.95 2.08
C ILE A 14 -30.03 15.74 2.89
N ASN A 15 -29.98 15.52 4.19
CA ASN A 15 -29.09 16.26 5.09
C ASN A 15 -29.42 17.76 5.22
N GLY A 16 -30.70 18.12 5.05
CA GLY A 16 -31.15 19.52 5.06
C GLY A 16 -30.57 20.31 3.89
N SER A 17 -29.97 21.47 4.14
CA SER A 17 -29.32 22.31 3.14
C SER A 17 -27.80 22.09 3.03
N ARG A 18 -27.27 21.11 3.69
CA ARG A 18 -25.81 20.84 3.67
C ARG A 18 -25.44 19.90 2.53
N PRO A 19 -24.43 20.24 1.70
CA PRO A 19 -23.88 19.34 0.70
C PRO A 19 -23.41 18.03 1.31
N SER A 20 -23.63 16.93 0.60
CA SER A 20 -23.27 15.59 1.04
C SER A 20 -22.36 14.93 0.02
N LEU A 21 -21.40 14.15 0.50
CA LEU A 21 -20.58 13.26 -0.30
C LEU A 21 -21.15 11.84 -0.15
N VAL A 22 -21.62 11.24 -1.25
CA VAL A 22 -22.16 9.89 -1.28
C VAL A 22 -21.21 9.00 -2.07
N PHE A 23 -20.72 7.96 -1.43
CA PHE A 23 -19.88 6.95 -2.05
C PHE A 23 -20.65 5.62 -2.15
N LEU A 24 -20.75 5.06 -3.36
CA LEU A 24 -21.37 3.77 -3.65
C LEU A 24 -20.29 2.78 -4.06
N ASP A 25 -19.90 1.95 -3.11
CA ASP A 25 -18.87 0.94 -3.35
C ASP A 25 -19.44 -0.28 -4.06
N GLU A 26 -18.65 -0.87 -4.97
CA GLU A 26 -18.96 -2.07 -5.74
C GLU A 26 -20.32 -2.05 -6.46
N ILE A 27 -20.69 -0.92 -7.02
CA ILE A 27 -22.01 -0.73 -7.64
C ILE A 27 -22.31 -1.74 -8.78
N ALA A 28 -21.28 -2.21 -9.49
CA ALA A 28 -21.46 -3.21 -10.55
C ALA A 28 -21.97 -4.56 -10.01
N LYS A 29 -21.60 -4.95 -8.78
CA LYS A 29 -22.07 -6.19 -8.12
C LYS A 29 -23.51 -6.11 -7.60
N ALA A 30 -24.08 -4.91 -7.53
CA ALA A 30 -25.46 -4.75 -7.10
C ALA A 30 -26.44 -5.41 -8.10
N LYS A 31 -27.48 -6.04 -7.58
CA LYS A 31 -28.56 -6.58 -8.43
C LYS A 31 -29.22 -5.47 -9.24
N GLN A 32 -29.76 -5.80 -10.43
CA GLN A 32 -30.29 -4.80 -11.36
C GLN A 32 -31.32 -3.87 -10.73
N TYR A 33 -32.28 -4.39 -9.98
CA TYR A 33 -33.30 -3.57 -9.33
C TYR A 33 -32.73 -2.55 -8.32
N ILE A 34 -31.56 -2.87 -7.71
CA ILE A 34 -30.86 -1.92 -6.83
C ILE A 34 -30.18 -0.84 -7.66
N LYS A 35 -29.53 -1.20 -8.78
CA LYS A 35 -28.93 -0.26 -9.72
C LYS A 35 -29.98 0.74 -10.24
N ASP A 36 -31.20 0.27 -10.54
CA ASP A 36 -32.30 1.11 -11.02
C ASP A 36 -32.77 2.12 -9.96
N VAL A 37 -32.78 1.72 -8.68
CA VAL A 37 -33.11 2.62 -7.55
C VAL A 37 -32.00 3.62 -7.29
N LEU A 38 -30.74 3.25 -7.48
CA LEU A 38 -29.59 4.12 -7.26
C LEU A 38 -29.34 5.09 -8.41
N ALA A 39 -29.84 4.79 -9.61
CA ALA A 39 -29.64 5.61 -10.78
C ALA A 39 -30.07 7.09 -10.58
N PRO A 40 -31.26 7.43 -10.04
CA PRO A 40 -31.64 8.81 -9.74
C PRO A 40 -30.73 9.51 -8.74
N ILE A 41 -30.15 8.79 -7.79
CA ILE A 41 -29.16 9.34 -6.83
C ILE A 41 -27.91 9.79 -7.58
N ILE A 42 -27.45 8.94 -8.50
CA ILE A 42 -26.17 9.16 -9.21
C ILE A 42 -26.24 10.37 -10.13
N TYR A 43 -27.30 10.50 -10.94
CA TYR A 43 -27.36 11.52 -11.98
C TYR A 43 -28.41 12.63 -11.76
N GLU A 44 -29.45 12.40 -10.95
CA GLU A 44 -30.46 13.43 -10.62
C GLU A 44 -30.21 14.05 -9.24
N ARG A 45 -29.32 13.46 -8.42
CA ARG A 45 -29.12 13.86 -7.02
C ARG A 45 -30.39 13.79 -6.21
N ARG A 46 -31.26 12.79 -6.49
CA ARG A 46 -32.58 12.66 -5.93
C ARG A 46 -32.85 11.25 -5.40
N VAL A 47 -33.60 11.17 -4.28
CA VAL A 47 -34.11 9.91 -3.71
C VAL A 47 -35.62 10.06 -3.54
N GLY A 48 -36.39 9.47 -4.44
CA GLY A 48 -37.84 9.68 -4.49
C GLY A 48 -38.18 11.19 -4.67
N ASN A 49 -38.86 11.78 -3.71
CA ASN A 49 -39.21 13.19 -3.72
C ASN A 49 -38.20 14.11 -3.02
N TYR A 50 -37.09 13.54 -2.52
CA TYR A 50 -36.06 14.31 -1.83
C TYR A 50 -34.90 14.62 -2.76
N GLU A 51 -34.57 15.88 -2.90
CA GLU A 51 -33.40 16.35 -3.62
C GLU A 51 -32.20 16.51 -2.66
N MET A 52 -31.01 16.15 -3.13
CA MET A 52 -29.78 16.43 -2.39
C MET A 52 -29.48 17.92 -2.43
N ALA A 53 -28.85 18.44 -1.37
CA ALA A 53 -28.47 19.85 -1.33
C ALA A 53 -27.50 20.17 -2.50
N GLU A 54 -27.56 21.41 -2.97
CA GLU A 54 -26.67 21.92 -4.00
C GLU A 54 -25.20 21.75 -3.55
N GLY A 55 -24.31 21.37 -4.46
CA GLY A 55 -22.91 21.03 -4.17
C GLY A 55 -22.69 19.60 -3.68
N SER A 56 -23.74 18.78 -3.55
CA SER A 56 -23.60 17.36 -3.22
C SER A 56 -22.94 16.59 -4.37
N VAL A 57 -22.02 15.67 -4.02
CA VAL A 57 -21.29 14.83 -4.97
C VAL A 57 -21.62 13.36 -4.74
N VAL A 58 -21.87 12.62 -5.82
CA VAL A 58 -22.05 11.17 -5.80
C VAL A 58 -20.97 10.57 -6.66
N PHE A 59 -20.23 9.61 -6.12
CA PHE A 59 -19.24 8.84 -6.86
C PHE A 59 -19.33 7.36 -6.49
N CYS A 60 -18.87 6.51 -7.39
CA CYS A 60 -18.98 5.08 -7.28
C CYS A 60 -17.63 4.43 -7.53
N ALA A 61 -17.43 3.25 -6.96
CA ALA A 61 -16.32 2.37 -7.32
C ALA A 61 -16.84 1.01 -7.80
N THR A 62 -16.07 0.38 -8.68
CA THR A 62 -16.32 -0.99 -9.12
C THR A 62 -15.05 -1.60 -9.68
N ASN A 63 -14.97 -2.93 -9.69
CA ASN A 63 -13.88 -3.65 -10.35
C ASN A 63 -14.09 -3.69 -11.87
N LEU A 64 -13.00 -3.90 -12.61
CA LEU A 64 -13.05 -4.05 -14.06
C LEU A 64 -13.67 -5.41 -14.44
N GLU A 65 -14.53 -5.39 -15.45
CA GLU A 65 -15.17 -6.60 -15.99
C GLU A 65 -14.13 -7.59 -16.55
N VAL A 66 -13.08 -7.09 -17.20
CA VAL A 66 -11.98 -7.90 -17.76
C VAL A 66 -11.18 -8.67 -16.71
N GLU A 67 -11.23 -8.29 -15.46
CA GLU A 67 -10.60 -9.04 -14.36
C GLU A 67 -11.54 -10.11 -13.77
N GLY A 68 -12.70 -10.35 -14.38
CA GLY A 68 -13.70 -11.31 -13.89
C GLY A 68 -14.36 -10.94 -12.57
N LEU A 69 -14.10 -9.73 -12.08
CA LEU A 69 -14.51 -9.26 -10.76
C LEU A 69 -15.72 -8.31 -10.78
N GLY A 70 -16.20 -7.89 -11.96
CA GLY A 70 -17.28 -6.92 -12.07
C GLY A 70 -18.28 -7.24 -13.17
N ASP A 71 -19.56 -6.94 -12.92
CA ASP A 71 -20.60 -6.95 -13.94
C ASP A 71 -20.55 -5.65 -14.77
N SER A 72 -21.03 -5.73 -16.02
CA SER A 72 -21.11 -4.54 -16.86
C SER A 72 -22.10 -3.50 -16.31
N ILE A 73 -21.69 -2.23 -16.34
CA ILE A 73 -22.62 -1.13 -16.11
C ILE A 73 -23.42 -0.91 -17.40
N GLN A 74 -24.75 -0.88 -17.29
CA GLN A 74 -25.63 -0.74 -18.43
C GLN A 74 -25.36 0.53 -19.26
N ALA A 75 -25.55 0.43 -20.58
CA ALA A 75 -25.22 1.50 -21.53
C ALA A 75 -25.90 2.85 -21.18
N HIS A 76 -27.14 2.85 -20.68
CA HIS A 76 -27.88 4.06 -20.33
C HIS A 76 -27.28 4.78 -19.10
N LEU A 77 -26.63 4.06 -18.21
CA LEU A 77 -25.90 4.65 -17.07
C LEU A 77 -24.50 5.14 -17.49
N ARG A 78 -23.84 4.44 -18.43
CA ARG A 78 -22.49 4.82 -18.90
C ARG A 78 -22.45 6.25 -19.47
N ASN A 79 -23.47 6.67 -20.21
CA ASN A 79 -23.53 8.03 -20.79
C ASN A 79 -23.69 9.16 -19.77
N ARG A 80 -23.92 8.82 -18.50
CA ARG A 80 -24.19 9.80 -17.42
C ARG A 80 -23.09 9.80 -16.36
N LEU A 81 -22.03 9.01 -16.58
CA LEU A 81 -20.92 8.83 -15.67
C LEU A 81 -19.61 9.23 -16.34
N VAL A 82 -18.72 9.81 -15.55
CA VAL A 82 -17.31 9.94 -15.93
C VAL A 82 -16.56 8.75 -15.37
N PHE A 83 -15.98 7.96 -16.26
CA PHE A 83 -15.19 6.77 -15.87
C PHE A 83 -13.72 7.16 -15.72
N LEU A 84 -13.17 6.82 -14.57
CA LEU A 84 -11.75 6.94 -14.28
C LEU A 84 -11.21 5.55 -13.97
N THR A 85 -10.29 5.07 -14.79
CA THR A 85 -9.61 3.81 -14.52
C THR A 85 -8.43 4.06 -13.59
N MET A 86 -8.47 3.47 -12.41
CA MET A 86 -7.37 3.50 -11.46
C MET A 86 -6.47 2.29 -11.69
N ARG A 87 -5.18 2.53 -11.90
CA ARG A 87 -4.18 1.46 -11.97
C ARG A 87 -3.74 1.03 -10.57
N LYS A 88 -3.20 -0.15 -10.45
CA LYS A 88 -2.40 -0.55 -9.29
C LYS A 88 -1.23 0.43 -9.07
N PRO A 89 -0.81 0.68 -7.82
CA PRO A 89 0.45 1.39 -7.58
C PRO A 89 1.62 0.56 -8.12
N THR A 90 2.64 1.22 -8.59
CA THR A 90 3.96 0.59 -8.82
C THR A 90 4.62 0.28 -7.48
N GLN A 91 5.60 -0.62 -7.46
CA GLN A 91 6.32 -0.95 -6.23
C GLN A 91 6.94 0.31 -5.56
N PRO A 92 7.58 1.26 -6.27
CA PRO A 92 8.11 2.47 -5.64
C PRO A 92 7.04 3.36 -5.00
N GLU A 93 5.87 3.51 -5.66
CA GLU A 93 4.75 4.29 -5.12
C GLU A 93 4.17 3.64 -3.86
N TRP A 94 4.01 2.31 -3.87
CA TRP A 94 3.57 1.56 -2.70
C TRP A 94 4.59 1.66 -1.55
N ARG A 95 5.87 1.56 -1.85
CA ARG A 95 6.95 1.68 -0.87
C ARG A 95 6.95 3.02 -0.15
N GLU A 96 6.78 4.12 -0.89
CA GLU A 96 6.67 5.46 -0.31
C GLU A 96 5.49 5.55 0.68
N TRP A 97 4.33 5.03 0.28
CA TRP A 97 3.17 4.93 1.16
C TRP A 97 3.45 4.02 2.36
N ALA A 98 4.04 2.84 2.15
CA ALA A 98 4.32 1.83 3.17
C ALA A 98 5.23 2.38 4.29
N ILE A 99 6.27 3.12 3.93
CA ILE A 99 7.16 3.79 4.88
C ILE A 99 6.39 4.78 5.75
N ASN A 100 5.47 5.53 5.15
CA ASN A 100 4.71 6.57 5.85
C ASN A 100 3.66 6.01 6.81
N VAL A 101 3.02 4.89 6.47
CA VAL A 101 2.01 4.24 7.33
C VAL A 101 2.60 3.25 8.33
N GLY A 102 3.89 2.93 8.22
CA GLY A 102 4.59 2.08 9.18
C GLY A 102 4.48 0.59 8.90
N ILE A 103 4.44 0.18 7.62
CA ILE A 103 4.57 -1.23 7.21
C ILE A 103 5.90 -1.79 7.75
N ASP A 104 5.87 -3.05 8.18
CA ASP A 104 7.06 -3.71 8.74
C ASP A 104 8.24 -3.67 7.72
N PRO A 105 9.44 -3.28 8.17
CA PRO A 105 10.65 -3.20 7.33
C PRO A 105 10.98 -4.46 6.55
N ILE A 106 10.63 -5.64 7.09
CA ILE A 106 10.83 -6.94 6.43
C ILE A 106 9.95 -7.03 5.18
N VAL A 107 8.68 -6.65 5.30
CA VAL A 107 7.73 -6.66 4.18
C VAL A 107 8.15 -5.65 3.10
N ILE A 108 8.59 -4.46 3.49
CA ILE A 108 9.09 -3.46 2.53
C ILE A 108 10.30 -4.00 1.79
N ALA A 109 11.30 -4.55 2.49
CA ALA A 109 12.49 -5.14 1.88
C ALA A 109 12.14 -6.31 0.95
N CYS A 110 11.17 -7.13 1.34
CA CYS A 110 10.70 -8.23 0.52
C CYS A 110 10.10 -7.74 -0.81
N THR A 111 9.32 -6.66 -0.77
CA THR A 111 8.74 -6.07 -2.00
C THR A 111 9.78 -5.37 -2.88
N ASP A 112 10.85 -4.82 -2.30
CA ASP A 112 11.94 -4.19 -3.05
C ASP A 112 12.65 -5.22 -3.97
N GLU A 113 12.83 -6.45 -3.49
CA GLU A 113 13.43 -7.55 -4.26
C GLU A 113 12.42 -8.24 -5.20
N ASN A 114 11.11 -8.01 -5.00
CA ASN A 114 10.04 -8.66 -5.75
C ASN A 114 9.08 -7.65 -6.39
N PRO A 115 9.55 -6.72 -7.25
CA PRO A 115 8.70 -5.68 -7.83
C PRO A 115 7.57 -6.23 -8.73
N HIS A 116 7.73 -7.46 -9.25
CA HIS A 116 6.72 -8.16 -10.06
C HIS A 116 5.44 -8.52 -9.26
N TRP A 117 5.45 -8.42 -7.94
CA TRP A 117 4.25 -8.57 -7.10
C TRP A 117 3.22 -7.46 -7.32
N PHE A 118 3.65 -6.36 -7.93
CA PHE A 118 2.78 -5.23 -8.27
C PHE A 118 2.25 -5.28 -9.71
N ASP A 119 2.64 -6.28 -10.49
CA ASP A 119 2.06 -6.51 -11.82
C ASP A 119 0.58 -6.92 -11.71
N SER A 120 -0.18 -6.78 -12.78
CA SER A 120 -1.56 -7.23 -12.89
C SER A 120 -1.68 -8.41 -13.86
N PHE A 121 -2.78 -9.14 -13.78
CA PHE A 121 -3.09 -10.20 -14.74
C PHE A 121 -3.03 -9.68 -16.19
N LEU A 122 -3.50 -8.45 -16.43
CA LEU A 122 -3.50 -7.84 -17.76
C LEU A 122 -2.10 -7.55 -18.31
N ASP A 123 -1.07 -7.42 -17.45
CA ASP A 123 0.30 -7.25 -17.91
C ASP A 123 0.84 -8.49 -18.65
N TYR A 124 0.25 -9.66 -18.40
CA TYR A 124 0.64 -10.96 -19.00
C TYR A 124 -0.27 -11.38 -20.15
N HIS A 125 -1.45 -10.75 -20.31
CA HIS A 125 -2.48 -11.11 -21.27
C HIS A 125 -2.89 -9.90 -22.15
N ASP A 126 -3.59 -10.18 -23.25
CA ASP A 126 -4.31 -9.20 -24.09
C ASP A 126 -3.51 -7.95 -24.52
N GLY A 127 -2.24 -8.15 -24.94
CA GLY A 127 -1.40 -7.04 -25.39
C GLY A 127 -0.71 -6.26 -24.26
N GLY A 128 -0.75 -6.78 -23.04
CA GLY A 128 -0.03 -6.24 -21.88
C GLY A 128 1.50 -6.29 -22.03
N LYS A 129 2.20 -5.78 -21.05
CA LYS A 129 3.67 -5.60 -21.01
C LYS A 129 4.47 -6.88 -21.34
N TYR A 130 3.92 -8.04 -20.99
CA TYR A 130 4.55 -9.34 -21.16
C TYR A 130 3.82 -10.24 -22.18
N ALA A 131 2.77 -9.74 -22.86
CA ALA A 131 2.01 -10.50 -23.84
C ALA A 131 2.92 -11.04 -24.96
N GLY A 132 2.74 -12.32 -25.30
CA GLY A 132 3.54 -13.01 -26.34
C GLY A 132 4.95 -13.43 -25.89
N LYS A 133 5.37 -13.14 -24.65
CA LYS A 133 6.53 -13.77 -24.02
C LYS A 133 6.11 -15.11 -23.43
N ASP A 134 7.08 -16.05 -23.37
CA ASP A 134 6.87 -17.42 -22.93
C ASP A 134 5.89 -17.52 -21.75
N GLN A 135 4.70 -18.07 -22.00
CA GLN A 135 3.62 -18.23 -21.01
C GLN A 135 3.99 -19.16 -19.83
N SER A 136 5.15 -19.81 -19.89
CA SER A 136 5.69 -20.62 -18.80
C SER A 136 6.08 -19.80 -17.56
N LYS A 137 5.93 -18.47 -17.61
CA LYS A 137 6.21 -17.54 -16.51
C LYS A 137 4.97 -16.74 -16.13
N GLU A 138 3.85 -17.43 -15.94
CA GLU A 138 2.72 -16.81 -15.23
C GLU A 138 3.19 -16.39 -13.82
N ASN A 139 2.75 -15.22 -13.41
CA ASN A 139 3.09 -14.70 -12.09
C ASN A 139 2.14 -15.33 -11.06
N ASP A 140 2.57 -16.41 -10.41
CA ASP A 140 1.78 -17.16 -9.41
C ASP A 140 1.49 -16.36 -8.13
N PHE A 141 2.15 -15.22 -7.95
CA PHE A 141 1.98 -14.40 -6.76
C PHE A 141 0.75 -13.50 -6.80
N ILE A 142 0.31 -13.10 -8.00
CA ILE A 142 -0.78 -12.14 -8.19
C ILE A 142 -2.11 -12.85 -8.51
N PHE A 143 -3.20 -12.09 -8.42
CA PHE A 143 -4.51 -12.58 -8.80
C PHE A 143 -4.56 -13.00 -10.28
N ASN A 144 -5.01 -14.23 -10.52
CA ASN A 144 -5.30 -14.78 -11.83
C ASN A 144 -6.78 -15.23 -11.89
N PRO A 145 -7.66 -14.54 -12.65
CA PRO A 145 -9.08 -14.87 -12.71
C PRO A 145 -9.37 -16.24 -13.33
N LEU A 146 -8.38 -16.86 -13.99
CA LEU A 146 -8.52 -18.19 -14.59
C LEU A 146 -8.23 -19.32 -13.60
N LEU A 147 -7.68 -19.00 -12.42
CA LEU A 147 -7.30 -19.95 -11.39
C LEU A 147 -8.20 -19.81 -10.16
N SER A 148 -8.43 -20.91 -9.46
CA SER A 148 -9.09 -20.89 -8.15
C SER A 148 -8.06 -20.68 -7.05
N GLN A 149 -7.66 -19.43 -6.84
CA GLN A 149 -6.71 -19.05 -5.79
C GLN A 149 -7.45 -18.70 -4.50
N GLN A 150 -6.98 -19.20 -3.37
CA GLN A 150 -7.51 -18.84 -2.04
C GLN A 150 -6.93 -17.51 -1.53
N ALA A 151 -5.66 -17.27 -1.81
CA ALA A 151 -4.96 -16.05 -1.44
C ALA A 151 -3.92 -15.68 -2.50
N TYR A 152 -3.62 -14.40 -2.61
CA TYR A 152 -2.67 -13.85 -3.57
C TYR A 152 -2.18 -12.47 -3.11
N ILE A 153 -1.09 -12.00 -3.69
CA ILE A 153 -0.47 -10.73 -3.32
C ILE A 153 -1.23 -9.55 -3.93
N THR A 154 -1.59 -8.62 -3.07
CA THR A 154 -2.13 -7.29 -3.39
C THR A 154 -1.54 -6.27 -2.42
N PRO A 155 -1.61 -4.95 -2.71
CA PRO A 155 -1.26 -3.93 -1.73
C PRO A 155 -1.97 -4.10 -0.37
N ARG A 156 -3.22 -4.55 -0.38
CA ARG A 156 -4.02 -4.82 0.83
C ARG A 156 -3.52 -6.04 1.59
N SER A 157 -3.28 -7.17 0.89
CA SER A 157 -2.81 -8.39 1.56
C SER A 157 -1.37 -8.24 2.07
N LEU A 158 -0.52 -7.42 1.43
CA LEU A 158 0.80 -7.05 1.96
C LEU A 158 0.70 -6.23 3.26
N HIS A 159 -0.30 -5.37 3.40
CA HIS A 159 -0.55 -4.67 4.67
C HIS A 159 -0.94 -5.67 5.77
N SER A 160 -1.89 -6.57 5.48
CA SER A 160 -2.27 -7.62 6.44
C SER A 160 -1.11 -8.56 6.78
N ALA A 161 -0.25 -8.89 5.81
CA ALA A 161 0.96 -9.65 6.07
C ALA A 161 1.95 -8.89 6.97
N SER A 162 2.03 -7.56 6.84
CA SER A 162 2.82 -6.71 7.74
C SER A 162 2.36 -6.80 9.20
N ASP A 163 1.04 -6.81 9.44
CA ASP A 163 0.50 -6.96 10.78
C ASP A 163 0.94 -8.31 11.38
N LEU A 164 0.86 -9.40 10.59
CA LEU A 164 1.31 -10.73 11.03
C LEU A 164 2.82 -10.78 11.30
N VAL A 165 3.62 -10.19 10.42
CA VAL A 165 5.08 -10.13 10.59
C VAL A 165 5.48 -9.32 11.82
N SER A 166 4.76 -8.23 12.11
CA SER A 166 5.00 -7.40 13.29
C SER A 166 4.76 -8.15 14.62
N GLU A 167 3.80 -9.07 14.62
CA GLU A 167 3.41 -9.87 15.79
C GLU A 167 4.08 -11.27 15.82
N ARG A 168 5.08 -11.53 14.94
CA ARG A 168 5.72 -12.84 14.77
C ARG A 168 6.35 -13.42 16.04
N GLU A 169 6.75 -12.56 16.99
CA GLU A 169 7.34 -13.00 18.25
C GLU A 169 6.35 -13.80 19.14
N TYR A 170 5.03 -13.62 18.91
CA TYR A 170 3.95 -14.31 19.62
C TYR A 170 3.45 -15.56 18.91
N LEU A 171 4.00 -15.88 17.74
CA LEU A 171 3.56 -16.98 16.87
C LEU A 171 4.68 -18.00 16.71
N ASP A 172 4.35 -19.28 16.71
CA ASP A 172 5.30 -20.30 16.24
C ASP A 172 5.45 -20.21 14.71
N THR A 173 6.54 -20.77 14.21
CA THR A 173 6.90 -20.68 12.79
C THR A 173 5.85 -21.28 11.87
N ASP A 174 5.26 -22.41 12.24
CA ASP A 174 4.27 -23.11 11.40
C ASP A 174 2.96 -22.32 11.34
N THR A 175 2.52 -21.79 12.48
CA THR A 175 1.35 -20.93 12.57
C THR A 175 1.55 -19.65 11.74
N LEU A 176 2.68 -18.97 11.87
CA LEU A 176 2.99 -17.77 11.09
C LEU A 176 2.99 -18.07 9.59
N GLN A 177 3.65 -19.18 9.18
CA GLN A 177 3.70 -19.61 7.79
C GLN A 177 2.30 -19.90 7.23
N GLY A 178 1.45 -20.59 7.99
CA GLY A 178 0.07 -20.87 7.61
C GLY A 178 -0.79 -19.61 7.47
N LEU A 179 -0.65 -18.64 8.38
CA LEU A 179 -1.35 -17.35 8.32
C LEU A 179 -0.88 -16.52 7.11
N LEU A 180 0.41 -16.48 6.84
CA LEU A 180 0.95 -15.82 5.65
C LEU A 180 0.45 -16.48 4.36
N ALA A 181 0.47 -17.83 4.29
CA ALA A 181 -0.07 -18.56 3.13
C ALA A 181 -1.55 -18.24 2.88
N GLY A 182 -2.35 -18.17 3.93
CA GLY A 182 -3.75 -17.76 3.86
C GLY A 182 -3.97 -16.28 3.49
N THR A 183 -2.94 -15.44 3.60
CA THR A 183 -3.03 -13.98 3.34
C THR A 183 -2.46 -13.59 1.98
N ILE A 184 -1.27 -14.11 1.62
CA ILE A 184 -0.52 -13.71 0.42
C ILE A 184 -0.25 -14.88 -0.54
N GLY A 185 -0.84 -16.04 -0.28
CA GLY A 185 -0.63 -17.27 -1.04
C GLY A 185 0.62 -18.04 -0.60
N GLU A 186 0.69 -19.33 -0.91
CA GLU A 186 1.79 -20.21 -0.48
C GLU A 186 3.15 -19.73 -1.01
N ALA A 187 3.24 -19.38 -2.30
CA ALA A 187 4.47 -18.88 -2.91
C ALA A 187 4.94 -17.57 -2.25
N GLY A 188 4.02 -16.65 -1.98
CA GLY A 188 4.31 -15.40 -1.28
C GLY A 188 4.80 -15.62 0.16
N ALA A 189 4.16 -16.53 0.86
CA ALA A 189 4.51 -16.89 2.24
C ALA A 189 5.90 -17.53 2.33
N GLU A 190 6.29 -18.40 1.37
CA GLU A 190 7.61 -19.00 1.32
C GLU A 190 8.72 -17.96 1.16
N VAL A 191 8.54 -17.03 0.21
CA VAL A 191 9.46 -15.91 0.01
C VAL A 191 9.53 -15.02 1.25
N MET A 192 8.38 -14.65 1.83
CA MET A 192 8.30 -13.81 3.03
C MET A 192 8.99 -14.48 4.23
N GLY A 193 8.83 -15.79 4.39
CA GLY A 193 9.51 -16.56 5.44
C GLY A 193 11.05 -16.47 5.37
N ALA A 194 11.62 -16.39 4.15
CA ALA A 194 13.06 -16.18 3.99
C ALA A 194 13.46 -14.77 4.46
N PHE A 195 12.67 -13.74 4.15
CA PHE A 195 12.94 -12.38 4.60
C PHE A 195 12.75 -12.19 6.11
N ILE A 196 11.83 -12.90 6.73
CA ILE A 196 11.67 -12.92 8.21
C ILE A 196 12.96 -13.42 8.86
N ARG A 197 13.56 -14.50 8.36
CA ARG A 197 14.85 -15.00 8.89
C ARG A 197 15.96 -13.96 8.79
N PHE A 198 16.04 -13.19 7.70
CA PHE A 198 16.98 -12.06 7.58
C PHE A 198 16.64 -10.92 8.55
N GLY A 199 15.36 -10.67 8.78
CA GLY A 199 14.89 -9.69 9.76
C GLY A 199 15.33 -10.03 11.18
N ASP A 200 15.33 -11.31 11.55
CA ASP A 200 15.73 -11.79 12.87
C ASP A 200 17.25 -11.65 13.11
N GLU A 201 18.06 -11.54 12.05
CA GLU A 201 19.49 -11.20 12.14
C GLU A 201 19.75 -9.72 12.42
N THR A 202 18.73 -8.85 12.34
CA THR A 202 18.88 -7.41 12.52
C THR A 202 18.94 -7.03 14.01
N PRO A 203 19.73 -6.00 14.38
CA PRO A 203 19.71 -5.51 15.75
C PRO A 203 18.36 -4.91 16.12
N ALA A 204 17.98 -5.02 17.40
CA ALA A 204 16.81 -4.35 17.94
C ALA A 204 16.94 -2.82 17.76
N PHE A 205 15.85 -2.14 17.44
CA PHE A 205 15.86 -0.67 17.25
C PHE A 205 16.38 0.07 18.50
N SER A 206 15.97 -0.38 19.68
CA SER A 206 16.44 0.17 20.95
C SER A 206 17.96 0.08 21.12
N LYS A 207 18.58 -0.98 20.60
CA LYS A 207 20.04 -1.15 20.62
C LYS A 207 20.75 -0.22 19.65
N ILE A 208 20.16 0.03 18.50
CA ILE A 208 20.68 1.03 17.54
C ILE A 208 20.65 2.42 18.18
N VAL A 209 19.53 2.78 18.82
CA VAL A 209 19.37 4.08 19.45
C VAL A 209 20.31 4.26 20.65
N SER A 210 20.44 3.25 21.51
CA SER A 210 21.27 3.37 22.73
C SER A 210 22.78 3.33 22.47
N SER A 211 23.23 2.73 21.36
CA SER A 211 24.64 2.51 21.09
C SER A 211 24.97 2.58 19.61
N PRO A 212 24.67 3.67 18.89
CA PRO A 212 24.75 3.76 17.43
C PRO A 212 26.17 3.51 16.88
N SER A 213 27.18 3.96 17.59
CA SER A 213 28.61 3.82 17.18
C SER A 213 29.15 2.42 17.32
N THR A 214 28.62 1.58 18.22
CA THR A 214 29.10 0.22 18.50
C THR A 214 28.12 -0.88 18.15
N CYS A 215 26.85 -0.56 17.91
CA CYS A 215 25.84 -1.52 17.49
C CYS A 215 26.32 -2.30 16.24
N PRO A 216 26.27 -3.63 16.23
CA PRO A 216 26.78 -4.43 15.11
C PRO A 216 26.00 -4.15 13.83
N ILE A 217 26.71 -4.16 12.70
CA ILE A 217 26.12 -4.10 11.38
C ILE A 217 25.98 -5.55 10.90
N PRO A 218 24.78 -6.00 10.45
CA PRO A 218 24.60 -7.35 9.91
C PRO A 218 25.55 -7.63 8.75
N SER A 219 26.02 -8.88 8.63
CA SER A 219 26.86 -9.31 7.50
C SER A 219 26.03 -9.51 6.22
N ASN A 220 24.78 -9.95 6.37
CA ASN A 220 23.87 -10.21 5.26
C ASN A 220 23.37 -8.87 4.64
N PRO A 221 23.49 -8.68 3.30
CA PRO A 221 23.05 -7.45 2.63
C PRO A 221 21.55 -7.16 2.80
N VAL A 222 20.69 -8.17 2.80
CA VAL A 222 19.24 -8.01 2.99
C VAL A 222 18.94 -7.56 4.41
N ALA A 223 19.60 -8.16 5.42
CA ALA A 223 19.48 -7.72 6.81
C ALA A 223 19.95 -6.27 7.01
N GLN A 224 20.98 -5.83 6.25
CA GLN A 224 21.41 -4.42 6.26
C GLN A 224 20.31 -3.50 5.71
N ILE A 225 19.66 -3.86 4.60
CA ILE A 225 18.53 -3.12 4.02
C ILE A 225 17.39 -3.03 5.03
N ILE A 226 16.98 -4.16 5.62
CA ILE A 226 15.94 -4.21 6.64
C ILE A 226 16.29 -3.31 7.84
N THR A 227 17.54 -3.31 8.28
CA THR A 227 17.99 -2.47 9.39
C THR A 227 17.90 -0.98 9.05
N VAL A 228 18.27 -0.60 7.84
CA VAL A 228 18.13 0.80 7.38
C VAL A 228 16.66 1.20 7.27
N LEU A 229 15.79 0.34 6.75
CA LEU A 229 14.35 0.58 6.72
C LEU A 229 13.75 0.68 8.13
N LYS A 230 14.22 -0.14 9.08
CA LYS A 230 13.85 -0.04 10.51
C LYS A 230 14.18 1.35 11.06
N CYS A 231 15.37 1.88 10.76
CA CYS A 231 15.75 3.24 11.14
C CYS A 231 14.85 4.31 10.50
N VAL A 232 14.36 4.09 9.27
CA VAL A 232 13.43 5.02 8.61
C VAL A 232 12.04 4.96 9.24
N THR A 233 11.49 3.77 9.44
CA THR A 233 10.07 3.56 9.79
C THR A 233 9.79 3.74 11.28
N GLN A 234 10.75 3.42 12.17
CA GLN A 234 10.54 3.41 13.62
C GLN A 234 10.99 4.71 14.32
N THR A 235 11.77 5.56 13.65
CA THR A 235 12.19 6.85 14.22
C THR A 235 11.01 7.78 14.46
N SER A 236 10.86 8.26 15.68
CA SER A 236 9.78 9.15 16.12
C SER A 236 10.29 10.45 16.77
N SER A 237 11.54 10.47 17.26
CA SER A 237 12.13 11.62 17.95
C SER A 237 13.42 12.11 17.26
N ARG A 238 13.86 13.29 17.64
CA ARG A 238 15.12 13.87 17.14
C ARG A 238 16.34 13.08 17.61
N GLU A 239 16.33 12.61 18.84
CA GLU A 239 17.40 11.82 19.45
C GLU A 239 17.55 10.48 18.72
N GLU A 240 16.43 9.83 18.41
CA GLU A 240 16.41 8.62 17.58
C GLU A 240 16.91 8.89 16.16
N ALA A 241 16.54 10.01 15.56
CA ALA A 241 17.01 10.42 14.24
C ALA A 241 18.53 10.62 14.20
N GLU A 242 19.11 11.22 15.26
CA GLU A 242 20.54 11.39 15.40
C GLU A 242 21.25 10.04 15.51
N ALA A 243 20.80 9.17 16.41
CA ALA A 243 21.36 7.84 16.60
C ALA A 243 21.25 6.95 15.34
N CYS A 244 20.09 6.93 14.69
CA CYS A 244 19.88 6.20 13.45
C CYS A 244 20.80 6.69 12.33
N THR A 245 20.99 8.01 12.22
CA THR A 245 21.88 8.58 11.21
C THR A 245 23.33 8.20 11.48
N GLU A 246 23.82 8.29 12.73
CA GLU A 246 25.17 7.86 13.11
C GLU A 246 25.39 6.38 12.79
N TYR A 247 24.42 5.53 13.10
CA TYR A 247 24.49 4.11 12.77
C TYR A 247 24.59 3.88 11.26
N VAL A 248 23.72 4.56 10.46
CA VAL A 248 23.67 4.40 9.01
C VAL A 248 24.95 4.93 8.33
N MET A 249 25.55 5.99 8.83
CA MET A 249 26.82 6.52 8.31
C MET A 249 27.99 5.53 8.38
N ARG A 250 27.90 4.47 9.18
CA ARG A 250 28.89 3.39 9.25
C ARG A 250 28.70 2.34 8.15
N ASN A 251 27.60 2.40 7.42
CA ASN A 251 27.28 1.47 6.32
C ASN A 251 27.84 1.97 4.99
N ARG A 252 27.70 1.15 3.92
CA ARG A 252 28.09 1.48 2.56
C ARG A 252 27.31 2.69 2.04
N ARG A 253 27.89 3.42 1.09
CA ARG A 253 27.28 4.65 0.54
C ARG A 253 25.92 4.41 -0.12
N GLU A 254 25.72 3.25 -0.73
CA GLU A 254 24.44 2.87 -1.32
C GLU A 254 23.32 2.85 -0.27
N LEU A 255 23.59 2.27 0.90
CA LEU A 255 22.64 2.23 2.03
C LEU A 255 22.43 3.60 2.66
N GLN A 256 23.47 4.42 2.74
CA GLN A 256 23.36 5.80 3.18
C GLN A 256 22.45 6.61 2.22
N SER A 257 22.62 6.45 0.93
CA SER A 257 21.80 7.10 -0.10
C SER A 257 20.36 6.60 -0.06
N MET A 258 20.15 5.30 0.11
CA MET A 258 18.82 4.71 0.29
C MET A 258 18.11 5.30 1.52
N PHE A 259 18.81 5.39 2.66
CA PHE A 259 18.29 5.99 3.88
C PHE A 259 17.86 7.45 3.65
N ALA A 260 18.75 8.26 3.09
CA ALA A 260 18.48 9.67 2.86
C ALA A 260 17.31 9.90 1.88
N ASN A 261 17.23 9.10 0.79
CA ASN A 261 16.11 9.16 -0.15
C ASN A 261 14.78 8.79 0.51
N ASN A 262 14.75 7.75 1.33
CA ASN A 262 13.54 7.34 2.04
C ASN A 262 13.09 8.40 3.05
N ILE A 263 14.01 9.02 3.77
CA ILE A 263 13.69 10.13 4.68
C ILE A 263 13.15 11.33 3.90
N ALA A 264 13.77 11.73 2.81
CA ALA A 264 13.35 12.89 2.00
C ALA A 264 11.92 12.76 1.48
N ASN A 265 11.48 11.54 1.18
CA ASN A 265 10.13 11.23 0.69
C ASN A 265 9.14 10.82 1.81
N SER A 266 9.55 10.92 3.08
CA SER A 266 8.73 10.53 4.22
C SER A 266 8.19 11.73 4.99
N THR A 267 7.11 11.51 5.74
CA THR A 267 6.58 12.47 6.70
C THR A 267 7.56 12.80 7.84
N ARG A 268 8.61 11.98 8.00
CA ARG A 268 9.66 12.14 9.01
C ARG A 268 10.78 13.10 8.58
N ALA A 269 10.78 13.60 7.35
CA ALA A 269 11.80 14.51 6.83
C ALA A 269 12.07 15.70 7.76
N ALA A 270 11.00 16.30 8.31
CA ALA A 270 11.11 17.43 9.23
C ALA A 270 11.93 17.12 10.50
N THR A 271 11.85 15.90 11.03
CA THR A 271 12.62 15.45 12.20
C THR A 271 14.11 15.33 11.86
N PHE A 272 14.42 14.75 10.71
CA PHE A 272 15.81 14.48 10.31
C PHE A 272 16.58 15.70 9.82
N VAL A 273 15.93 16.65 9.11
CA VAL A 273 16.63 17.84 8.57
C VAL A 273 17.24 18.74 9.66
N THR A 274 16.76 18.63 10.90
CA THR A 274 17.28 19.39 12.05
C THR A 274 18.50 18.73 12.69
N VAL A 275 18.86 17.51 12.29
CA VAL A 275 19.93 16.70 12.89
C VAL A 275 21.24 16.93 12.13
N LYS A 276 22.31 17.32 12.85
CA LYS A 276 23.61 17.59 12.24
C LYS A 276 24.21 16.41 11.47
N PRO A 277 24.27 15.16 12.01
CA PRO A 277 24.74 14.00 11.27
C PRO A 277 23.98 13.80 9.95
N PHE A 278 22.67 14.03 9.90
CA PHE A 278 21.89 13.88 8.68
C PHE A 278 22.23 14.95 7.64
N GLN A 279 22.45 16.20 8.08
CA GLN A 279 22.90 17.26 7.19
C GLN A 279 24.25 16.93 6.57
N GLN A 280 25.18 16.37 7.37
CA GLN A 280 26.47 15.89 6.89
C GLN A 280 26.30 14.74 5.89
N LEU A 281 25.50 13.72 6.22
CA LEU A 281 25.20 12.61 5.34
C LEU A 281 24.64 13.08 3.99
N MET A 282 23.72 14.05 3.99
CA MET A 282 23.17 14.65 2.77
C MET A 282 24.26 15.38 1.94
N ASN A 283 25.17 16.08 2.60
CA ASN A 283 26.27 16.78 1.93
C ASN A 283 27.27 15.78 1.30
N ASP A 284 27.62 14.75 2.01
CA ASP A 284 28.58 13.73 1.59
C ASP A 284 28.05 12.85 0.43
N ASN A 285 26.73 12.76 0.29
CA ASN A 285 26.04 11.96 -0.74
C ASN A 285 25.41 12.82 -1.87
N LYS A 286 25.72 14.10 -2.00
CA LYS A 286 25.14 15.01 -3.00
C LYS A 286 25.17 14.47 -4.45
N ILE A 287 26.20 13.73 -4.83
CA ILE A 287 26.35 13.16 -6.18
C ILE A 287 25.23 12.15 -6.47
N TYR A 288 24.77 11.39 -5.48
CA TYR A 288 23.72 10.38 -5.63
C TYR A 288 22.31 10.97 -5.73
N PHE A 289 22.11 12.24 -5.34
CA PHE A 289 20.84 12.95 -5.45
C PHE A 289 20.72 13.79 -6.73
N ALA A 290 21.83 14.06 -7.41
CA ALA A 290 21.85 14.88 -8.62
C ALA A 290 21.45 14.12 -9.91
N THR A 291 21.18 12.82 -9.82
CA THR A 291 20.88 11.93 -10.96
C THR A 291 19.38 11.56 -11.05
N LYS A 292 18.49 12.42 -10.61
CA LYS A 292 17.03 12.28 -10.88
C LYS A 292 16.57 13.35 -11.84
#